data_40ad7fab5e71b3cceb4244522621831c
#
_entry.id   40ad7fab5e71b3cceb4244522621831c
#
_cell.length_a   1.000
_cell.length_b   1.000
_cell.length_c   1.000
_cell.angle_alpha   90.00
_cell.angle_beta   90.00
_cell.angle_gamma   90.00
#
_symmetry.space_group_name_H-M   'P 1'
#
loop_
_entity.id
_entity.type
_entity.pdbx_description
1 polymer ?
#
loop_
_entity_poly.entity_id
_entity_poly.type
_entity_poly.pdbx_seq_one_letter_code
_entity_poly.pdbx_strand_id
1 'polypeptide(L)'
;MNLSMQVELYPNEHMKKYLDKQCDYRRYCWNKGLELWNILYEQRTISLPTALKIKIKESVKNKKIKFTKAETGLRKLFPAPNERNVRNELVANKEDWEYENSSRVLQLAIKDLADSWNRYLKKSQDKVNRPKFKSKKDSKQGFKTDSARIEDNKLKLDKPSEHQGNWSPIRFKGGNIPDGKIKLCSITRIKGHYIATMSIEKEVKSIKKTGKNTAVDANVDHFDYTDGICTLRPKDLDKLYSDVKHYQRKLARKRKENGKKAIHSKSYQKTRIKLQRTYSRIQNIQNDILHKFTTMLYTEYDKVVIEDLSVKKMMMSKKAKNLHRSLFGRFRQFMEYKAIKFDKELIVADKYYPSTQRCSCCGHIKTGEDKITLQGNKKHGTNHHEYECYECGYKNNRDHNAVLNLLALIK
;
A
#
# COMPACT_ATOMS: atom_id res chain seq x y z
N MET A 1 -9.16 -11.53 -11.60
CA MET A 1 -8.26 -10.53 -10.98
C MET A 1 -9.01 -9.69 -9.96
N ASN A 2 -8.39 -9.33 -8.82
CA ASN A 2 -8.99 -8.41 -7.86
C ASN A 2 -8.49 -6.98 -8.12
N LEU A 3 -9.43 -6.09 -8.43
CA LEU A 3 -9.15 -4.65 -8.59
C LEU A 3 -9.51 -3.92 -7.30
N SER A 4 -8.67 -2.99 -6.88
CA SER A 4 -8.98 -2.09 -5.76
C SER A 4 -9.46 -0.76 -6.30
N MET A 5 -10.65 -0.35 -5.89
CA MET A 5 -11.24 0.93 -6.25
C MET A 5 -11.59 1.74 -5.02
N GLN A 6 -11.38 3.05 -5.10
CA GLN A 6 -11.62 3.97 -4.00
C GLN A 6 -12.60 5.06 -4.43
N VAL A 7 -13.64 5.27 -3.63
CA VAL A 7 -14.66 6.29 -3.86
C VAL A 7 -14.96 7.07 -2.58
N GLU A 8 -15.32 8.35 -2.71
CA GLU A 8 -15.79 9.15 -1.59
C GLU A 8 -17.31 8.96 -1.43
N LEU A 9 -17.74 8.71 -0.20
CA LEU A 9 -19.14 8.47 0.16
C LEU A 9 -19.80 9.74 0.67
N TYR A 10 -21.07 9.94 0.29
CA TYR A 10 -21.94 11.04 0.74
C TYR A 10 -23.15 10.47 1.48
N PRO A 11 -22.98 9.98 2.72
CA PRO A 11 -24.08 9.48 3.51
C PRO A 11 -25.01 10.63 3.96
N ASN A 12 -26.32 10.34 4.05
CA ASN A 12 -27.24 11.21 4.78
C ASN A 12 -26.93 11.18 6.30
N GLU A 13 -27.53 12.05 7.09
CA GLU A 13 -27.23 12.15 8.53
C GLU A 13 -27.49 10.86 9.30
N HIS A 14 -28.52 10.11 8.93
CA HIS A 14 -28.81 8.82 9.54
C HIS A 14 -27.71 7.79 9.25
N MET A 15 -27.36 7.60 7.97
CA MET A 15 -26.29 6.68 7.56
C MET A 15 -24.92 7.13 8.08
N LYS A 16 -24.69 8.43 8.23
CA LYS A 16 -23.45 8.96 8.83
C LYS A 16 -23.31 8.52 10.29
N LYS A 17 -24.37 8.64 11.09
CA LYS A 17 -24.40 8.14 12.48
C LYS A 17 -24.13 6.64 12.52
N TYR A 18 -24.74 5.87 11.61
CA TYR A 18 -24.48 4.43 11.49
C TYR A 18 -23.02 4.13 11.16
N LEU A 19 -22.44 4.78 10.14
CA LEU A 19 -21.04 4.55 9.77
C LEU A 19 -20.08 4.90 10.92
N ASP A 20 -20.36 5.95 11.68
CA ASP A 20 -19.59 6.32 12.86
C ASP A 20 -19.70 5.24 13.95
N LYS A 21 -20.92 4.74 14.21
CA LYS A 21 -21.16 3.63 15.15
C LYS A 21 -20.38 2.37 14.75
N GLN A 22 -20.36 2.01 13.45
CA GLN A 22 -19.59 0.87 12.96
C GLN A 22 -18.07 1.05 13.11
N CYS A 23 -17.56 2.27 12.93
CA CYS A 23 -16.14 2.57 13.18
C CYS A 23 -15.79 2.39 14.67
N ASP A 24 -16.65 2.85 15.56
CA ASP A 24 -16.46 2.71 17.00
C ASP A 24 -16.61 1.25 17.43
N TYR A 25 -17.59 0.51 16.90
CA TYR A 25 -17.78 -0.91 17.15
C TYR A 25 -16.57 -1.75 16.69
N ARG A 26 -16.02 -1.49 15.51
CA ARG A 26 -14.80 -2.18 15.08
C ARG A 26 -13.62 -1.94 16.02
N ARG A 27 -13.47 -0.72 16.56
CA ARG A 27 -12.43 -0.41 17.54
C ARG A 27 -12.65 -1.18 18.83
N TYR A 28 -13.90 -1.24 19.32
CA TYR A 28 -14.31 -2.03 20.48
C TYR A 28 -13.96 -3.51 20.28
N CYS A 29 -14.42 -4.13 19.19
CA CYS A 29 -14.14 -5.53 18.87
C CYS A 29 -12.64 -5.83 18.79
N TRP A 30 -11.85 -4.94 18.18
CA TRP A 30 -10.40 -5.09 18.14
C TRP A 30 -9.79 -5.07 19.54
N ASN A 31 -10.20 -4.14 20.39
CA ASN A 31 -9.64 -3.97 21.72
C ASN A 31 -10.04 -5.12 22.65
N LYS A 32 -11.31 -5.49 22.68
CA LYS A 32 -11.79 -6.66 23.42
C LYS A 32 -11.15 -7.97 22.93
N GLY A 33 -11.07 -8.13 21.62
CA GLY A 33 -10.37 -9.27 21.02
C GLY A 33 -8.88 -9.33 21.37
N LEU A 34 -8.19 -8.18 21.43
CA LEU A 34 -6.78 -8.12 21.83
C LEU A 34 -6.59 -8.45 23.31
N GLU A 35 -7.49 -7.97 24.17
CA GLU A 35 -7.51 -8.29 25.60
C GLU A 35 -7.64 -9.81 25.80
N LEU A 36 -8.67 -10.41 25.20
CA LEU A 36 -8.89 -11.85 25.26
C LEU A 36 -7.74 -12.65 24.64
N TRP A 37 -7.17 -12.18 23.52
CA TRP A 37 -6.01 -12.81 22.91
C TRP A 37 -4.82 -12.85 23.86
N ASN A 38 -4.56 -11.75 24.56
CA ASN A 38 -3.48 -11.67 25.55
C ASN A 38 -3.72 -12.63 26.72
N ILE A 39 -4.94 -12.69 27.28
CA ILE A 39 -5.31 -13.60 28.36
C ILE A 39 -5.07 -15.06 27.93
N LEU A 40 -5.61 -15.47 26.80
CA LEU A 40 -5.44 -16.84 26.28
C LEU A 40 -3.95 -17.17 26.01
N TYR A 41 -3.18 -16.21 25.51
CA TYR A 41 -1.76 -16.37 25.27
C TYR A 41 -0.97 -16.59 26.57
N GLU A 42 -1.25 -15.79 27.60
CA GLU A 42 -0.61 -15.87 28.91
C GLU A 42 -0.99 -17.15 29.65
N GLN A 43 -2.28 -17.46 29.75
CA GLN A 43 -2.78 -18.69 30.38
C GLN A 43 -2.14 -19.92 29.74
N ARG A 44 -2.14 -19.99 28.39
CA ARG A 44 -1.52 -21.08 27.66
C ARG A 44 -0.01 -21.17 27.88
N THR A 45 0.66 -20.02 28.01
CA THR A 45 2.09 -19.94 28.23
C THR A 45 2.49 -20.40 29.63
N ILE A 46 1.69 -20.12 30.63
CA ILE A 46 1.95 -20.49 32.03
C ILE A 46 1.54 -21.94 32.28
N SER A 47 0.34 -22.34 31.87
CA SER A 47 -0.34 -23.58 32.31
C SER A 47 0.05 -24.83 31.51
N LEU A 48 0.53 -24.70 30.27
CA LEU A 48 0.94 -25.90 29.50
C LEU A 48 2.37 -26.33 29.86
N PRO A 49 2.62 -27.64 30.06
CA PRO A 49 3.95 -28.19 30.25
C PRO A 49 4.88 -27.90 29.06
N THR A 50 6.16 -27.68 29.32
CA THR A 50 7.15 -27.35 28.28
C THR A 50 7.22 -28.42 27.18
N ALA A 51 7.21 -29.70 27.56
CA ALA A 51 7.19 -30.83 26.61
C ALA A 51 6.00 -30.77 25.66
N LEU A 52 4.79 -30.46 26.19
CA LEU A 52 3.59 -30.32 25.36
C LEU A 52 3.66 -29.10 24.43
N LYS A 53 4.25 -28.00 24.87
CA LYS A 53 4.49 -26.81 24.00
C LYS A 53 5.40 -27.17 22.81
N ILE A 54 6.47 -27.93 23.05
CA ILE A 54 7.38 -28.39 22.00
C ILE A 54 6.64 -29.29 21.03
N LYS A 55 5.94 -30.32 21.55
CA LYS A 55 5.14 -31.24 20.76
C LYS A 55 4.09 -30.56 19.89
N ILE A 56 3.43 -29.49 20.41
CA ILE A 56 2.50 -28.68 19.64
C ILE A 56 3.21 -27.94 18.49
N LYS A 57 4.40 -27.36 18.71
CA LYS A 57 5.18 -26.71 17.65
C LYS A 57 5.59 -27.69 16.55
N GLU A 58 6.00 -28.89 16.91
CA GLU A 58 6.37 -29.95 15.98
C GLU A 58 5.17 -30.47 15.19
N SER A 59 3.99 -30.58 15.81
CA SER A 59 2.76 -31.01 15.15
C SER A 59 2.30 -30.06 14.03
N VAL A 60 2.70 -28.80 14.03
CA VAL A 60 2.44 -27.85 12.94
C VAL A 60 3.26 -28.23 11.69
N LYS A 61 4.47 -28.78 11.89
CA LYS A 61 5.34 -29.24 10.81
C LYS A 61 5.01 -30.67 10.39
N ASN A 62 4.71 -31.52 11.37
CA ASN A 62 4.41 -32.94 11.15
C ASN A 62 3.01 -33.28 11.67
N LYS A 63 2.03 -33.34 10.77
CA LYS A 63 0.62 -33.63 11.06
C LYS A 63 0.36 -35.09 11.59
N LYS A 64 1.36 -35.96 11.54
CA LYS A 64 1.25 -37.34 12.05
C LYS A 64 1.42 -37.45 13.57
N ILE A 65 1.86 -36.38 14.25
CA ILE A 65 2.04 -36.36 15.71
C ILE A 65 0.67 -36.47 16.40
N LYS A 66 0.47 -37.57 17.15
CA LYS A 66 -0.74 -37.81 17.93
C LYS A 66 -0.58 -37.27 19.37
N PHE A 67 -1.67 -36.81 19.93
CA PHE A 67 -1.76 -36.32 21.31
C PHE A 67 -2.51 -37.36 22.17
N THR A 68 -2.07 -37.55 23.42
CA THR A 68 -2.77 -38.40 24.40
C THR A 68 -4.10 -37.75 24.80
N LYS A 69 -4.97 -38.51 25.49
CA LYS A 69 -6.24 -37.95 26.05
C LYS A 69 -5.96 -36.81 27.01
N ALA A 70 -4.98 -36.95 27.90
CA ALA A 70 -4.59 -35.90 28.86
C ALA A 70 -4.07 -34.62 28.15
N GLU A 71 -3.17 -34.79 27.18
CA GLU A 71 -2.66 -33.66 26.37
C GLU A 71 -3.78 -32.96 25.60
N THR A 72 -4.73 -33.73 25.08
CA THR A 72 -5.90 -33.18 24.38
C THR A 72 -6.81 -32.43 25.37
N GLY A 73 -7.02 -32.93 26.59
CA GLY A 73 -7.75 -32.29 27.67
C GLY A 73 -7.12 -30.94 28.03
N LEU A 74 -5.81 -30.90 28.27
CA LEU A 74 -5.07 -29.67 28.55
C LEU A 74 -5.17 -28.63 27.41
N ARG A 75 -5.14 -29.09 26.17
CA ARG A 75 -5.27 -28.20 24.99
C ARG A 75 -6.69 -27.62 24.87
N LYS A 76 -7.73 -28.33 25.32
CA LYS A 76 -9.11 -27.84 25.38
C LYS A 76 -9.30 -26.86 26.52
N LEU A 77 -8.72 -27.16 27.70
CA LEU A 77 -8.79 -26.30 28.88
C LEU A 77 -8.04 -24.96 28.66
N PHE A 78 -6.90 -24.99 27.97
CA PHE A 78 -6.10 -23.82 27.61
C PHE A 78 -6.07 -23.64 26.08
N PRO A 79 -7.14 -23.10 25.48
CA PRO A 79 -7.27 -22.98 24.04
C PRO A 79 -6.22 -22.03 23.46
N ALA A 80 -5.79 -22.30 22.23
CA ALA A 80 -4.86 -21.42 21.53
C ALA A 80 -5.52 -20.07 21.21
N PRO A 81 -4.83 -18.95 21.40
CA PRO A 81 -5.29 -17.67 20.89
C PRO A 81 -5.25 -17.69 19.36
N ASN A 82 -6.39 -17.85 18.74
CA ASN A 82 -6.60 -17.83 17.30
C ASN A 82 -7.90 -17.11 16.94
N GLU A 83 -8.10 -16.84 15.65
CA GLU A 83 -9.31 -16.15 15.18
C GLU A 83 -10.59 -16.81 15.66
N ARG A 84 -10.70 -18.14 15.53
CA ARG A 84 -11.90 -18.90 15.86
C ARG A 84 -12.25 -18.80 17.34
N ASN A 85 -11.28 -19.10 18.21
CA ASN A 85 -11.51 -19.12 19.66
C ASN A 85 -11.86 -17.74 20.20
N VAL A 86 -11.10 -16.71 19.79
CA VAL A 86 -11.38 -15.33 20.21
C VAL A 86 -12.74 -14.83 19.69
N ARG A 87 -13.05 -15.14 18.43
CA ARG A 87 -14.35 -14.76 17.86
C ARG A 87 -15.52 -15.44 18.56
N ASN A 88 -15.42 -16.75 18.78
CA ASN A 88 -16.50 -17.52 19.41
C ASN A 88 -16.78 -17.02 20.84
N GLU A 89 -15.72 -16.73 21.59
CA GLU A 89 -15.84 -16.18 22.95
C GLU A 89 -16.52 -14.80 22.96
N LEU A 90 -16.11 -13.91 22.03
CA LEU A 90 -16.74 -12.60 21.89
C LEU A 90 -18.21 -12.69 21.44
N VAL A 91 -18.56 -13.68 20.62
CA VAL A 91 -19.95 -13.88 20.19
C VAL A 91 -20.80 -14.45 21.31
N ALA A 92 -20.26 -15.38 22.11
CA ALA A 92 -20.98 -15.98 23.26
C ALA A 92 -21.27 -14.95 24.37
N ASN A 93 -20.43 -13.93 24.50
CA ASN A 93 -20.54 -12.90 25.55
C ASN A 93 -20.94 -11.53 24.97
N LYS A 94 -21.76 -11.53 23.91
CA LYS A 94 -22.29 -10.28 23.34
C LYS A 94 -23.32 -9.65 24.28
N GLU A 95 -23.18 -8.32 24.38
CA GLU A 95 -24.21 -7.49 25.04
C GLU A 95 -25.29 -7.06 24.01
N ASP A 96 -26.48 -6.71 24.48
CA ASP A 96 -27.66 -6.37 23.65
C ASP A 96 -27.35 -5.25 22.63
N TRP A 97 -26.66 -4.21 23.03
CA TRP A 97 -26.29 -3.11 22.14
C TRP A 97 -25.36 -3.52 20.97
N GLU A 98 -24.67 -4.66 21.08
CA GLU A 98 -23.80 -5.16 20.01
C GLU A 98 -24.58 -5.73 18.84
N TYR A 99 -25.83 -6.19 19.05
CA TYR A 99 -26.71 -6.73 18.01
C TYR A 99 -27.23 -5.64 17.06
N GLU A 100 -27.22 -4.39 17.48
CA GLU A 100 -27.50 -3.25 16.59
C GLU A 100 -26.38 -2.99 15.55
N ASN A 101 -25.26 -3.68 15.67
CA ASN A 101 -24.10 -3.54 14.81
C ASN A 101 -23.94 -4.75 13.88
N SER A 102 -23.27 -4.54 12.75
CA SER A 102 -23.05 -5.61 11.80
C SER A 102 -22.10 -6.69 12.37
N SER A 103 -22.56 -7.94 12.37
CA SER A 103 -21.73 -9.10 12.77
C SER A 103 -20.48 -9.27 11.90
N ARG A 104 -20.53 -8.82 10.64
CA ARG A 104 -19.39 -8.84 9.72
C ARG A 104 -18.25 -7.94 10.21
N VAL A 105 -18.59 -6.81 10.84
CA VAL A 105 -17.59 -5.90 11.42
C VAL A 105 -16.81 -6.57 12.54
N LEU A 106 -17.47 -7.31 13.43
CA LEU A 106 -16.80 -8.11 14.47
C LEU A 106 -15.90 -9.18 13.86
N GLN A 107 -16.44 -9.99 12.94
CA GLN A 107 -15.70 -11.09 12.31
C GLN A 107 -14.43 -10.59 11.65
N LEU A 108 -14.52 -9.52 10.83
CA LEU A 108 -13.39 -8.96 10.11
C LEU A 108 -12.41 -8.20 11.03
N ALA A 109 -12.88 -7.65 12.16
CA ALA A 109 -11.99 -7.05 13.15
C ALA A 109 -11.10 -8.10 13.81
N ILE A 110 -11.66 -9.25 14.17
CA ILE A 110 -10.90 -10.35 14.78
C ILE A 110 -9.99 -11.04 13.78
N LYS A 111 -10.41 -11.18 12.52
CA LYS A 111 -9.54 -11.65 11.44
C LYS A 111 -8.33 -10.74 11.25
N ASP A 112 -8.54 -9.41 11.18
CA ASP A 112 -7.45 -8.43 11.08
C ASP A 112 -6.49 -8.51 12.28
N LEU A 113 -7.01 -8.78 13.49
CA LEU A 113 -6.22 -8.99 14.70
C LEU A 113 -5.36 -10.24 14.60
N ALA A 114 -5.96 -11.37 14.18
CA ALA A 114 -5.25 -12.62 13.97
C ALA A 114 -4.14 -12.48 12.92
N ASP A 115 -4.40 -11.81 11.81
CA ASP A 115 -3.41 -11.51 10.77
C ASP A 115 -2.26 -10.63 11.30
N SER A 116 -2.57 -9.70 12.20
CA SER A 116 -1.55 -8.84 12.84
C SER A 116 -0.66 -9.63 13.78
N TRP A 117 -1.23 -10.54 14.56
CA TRP A 117 -0.50 -11.45 15.43
C TRP A 117 0.36 -12.44 14.61
N ASN A 118 -0.18 -13.02 13.55
CA ASN A 118 0.53 -13.93 12.67
C ASN A 118 1.75 -13.25 12.04
N ARG A 119 1.63 -12.00 11.60
CA ARG A 119 2.76 -11.21 11.09
C ARG A 119 3.83 -10.96 12.16
N TYR A 120 3.41 -10.61 13.38
CA TYR A 120 4.32 -10.42 14.51
C TYR A 120 5.09 -11.72 14.84
N LEU A 121 4.40 -12.86 14.88
CA LEU A 121 4.99 -14.16 15.25
C LEU A 121 5.90 -14.73 14.15
N LYS A 122 5.65 -14.44 12.88
CA LYS A 122 6.45 -14.95 11.74
C LYS A 122 7.86 -14.39 11.68
N LYS A 123 8.23 -13.41 12.53
CA LYS A 123 9.57 -12.78 12.54
C LYS A 123 10.10 -12.49 11.12
N SER A 124 9.22 -12.10 10.19
CA SER A 124 9.67 -11.69 8.87
C SER A 124 10.61 -10.49 9.02
N GLN A 125 11.50 -10.29 8.07
CA GLN A 125 12.65 -9.37 8.08
C GLN A 125 12.33 -7.91 8.47
N ASP A 126 11.07 -7.49 8.46
CA ASP A 126 10.64 -6.17 8.92
C ASP A 126 10.25 -6.24 10.41
N LYS A 127 10.75 -5.29 11.21
CA LYS A 127 10.42 -5.13 12.63
C LYS A 127 8.91 -4.87 12.81
N VAL A 128 8.12 -5.95 12.86
CA VAL A 128 6.68 -5.86 13.13
C VAL A 128 6.47 -5.82 14.64
N ASN A 129 5.81 -4.79 15.12
CA ASN A 129 5.47 -4.66 16.53
C ASN A 129 4.27 -5.55 16.91
N ARG A 130 4.22 -5.98 18.19
CA ARG A 130 3.04 -6.62 18.78
C ARG A 130 1.80 -5.75 18.55
N PRO A 131 0.63 -6.33 18.26
CA PRO A 131 -0.60 -5.58 18.12
C PRO A 131 -0.89 -4.71 19.35
N LYS A 132 -1.38 -3.49 19.14
CA LYS A 132 -1.68 -2.50 20.20
C LYS A 132 -3.16 -2.17 20.21
N PHE A 133 -3.65 -1.72 21.37
CA PHE A 133 -4.98 -1.15 21.50
C PHE A 133 -5.15 0.06 20.60
N LYS A 134 -6.34 0.21 20.01
CA LYS A 134 -6.71 1.33 19.14
C LYS A 134 -7.39 2.43 19.93
N SER A 135 -7.00 3.66 19.65
CA SER A 135 -7.53 4.86 20.32
C SER A 135 -8.63 5.52 19.50
N LYS A 136 -9.62 6.11 20.18
CA LYS A 136 -10.61 7.01 19.54
C LYS A 136 -9.96 8.29 18.98
N LYS A 137 -8.78 8.66 19.50
CA LYS A 137 -8.01 9.83 19.04
C LYS A 137 -7.24 9.61 17.73
N ASP A 138 -7.21 8.37 17.22
CA ASP A 138 -6.57 8.09 15.95
C ASP A 138 -7.28 8.84 14.83
N SER A 139 -6.50 9.50 13.98
CA SER A 139 -7.02 10.35 12.89
C SER A 139 -7.74 9.57 11.79
N LYS A 140 -7.50 8.26 11.71
CA LYS A 140 -8.09 7.35 10.74
C LYS A 140 -8.86 6.26 11.48
N GLN A 141 -10.17 6.29 11.35
CA GLN A 141 -11.09 5.28 11.88
C GLN A 141 -11.75 4.57 10.70
N GLY A 142 -12.14 3.33 10.86
CA GLY A 142 -12.82 2.64 9.77
C GLY A 142 -13.17 1.20 10.13
N PHE A 143 -14.00 0.58 9.31
CA PHE A 143 -14.40 -0.81 9.43
C PHE A 143 -14.38 -1.49 8.06
N LYS A 144 -14.51 -2.80 8.05
CA LYS A 144 -14.60 -3.62 6.85
C LYS A 144 -15.91 -4.40 6.85
N THR A 145 -16.42 -4.66 5.66
CA THR A 145 -17.57 -5.54 5.41
C THR A 145 -17.38 -6.27 4.09
N ASP A 146 -17.85 -7.49 4.00
CA ASP A 146 -17.87 -8.32 2.79
C ASP A 146 -19.29 -8.43 2.18
N SER A 147 -20.27 -7.73 2.79
CA SER A 147 -21.65 -7.71 2.35
C SER A 147 -22.05 -6.45 1.57
N ALA A 148 -21.07 -5.59 1.22
CA ALA A 148 -21.33 -4.39 0.44
C ALA A 148 -21.61 -4.74 -1.03
N ARG A 149 -22.59 -4.05 -1.64
CA ARG A 149 -22.92 -4.16 -3.06
C ARG A 149 -23.23 -2.80 -3.66
N ILE A 150 -23.21 -2.72 -4.96
CA ILE A 150 -23.57 -1.51 -5.71
C ILE A 150 -24.89 -1.77 -6.40
N GLU A 151 -25.85 -0.88 -6.14
CA GLU A 151 -27.15 -0.85 -6.78
C GLU A 151 -27.44 0.60 -7.19
N ASP A 152 -27.90 0.83 -8.41
CA ASP A 152 -28.24 2.16 -8.94
C ASP A 152 -27.15 3.22 -8.70
N ASN A 153 -25.90 2.83 -8.92
CA ASN A 153 -24.72 3.70 -8.70
C ASN A 153 -24.60 4.24 -7.26
N LYS A 154 -25.09 3.48 -6.28
CA LYS A 154 -25.00 3.76 -4.84
C LYS A 154 -24.44 2.54 -4.12
N LEU A 155 -23.70 2.79 -3.02
CA LEU A 155 -23.21 1.74 -2.15
C LEU A 155 -24.31 1.30 -1.18
N LYS A 156 -24.71 0.04 -1.26
CA LYS A 156 -25.66 -0.59 -0.35
C LYS A 156 -24.91 -1.48 0.63
N LEU A 157 -25.21 -1.30 1.91
CA LEU A 157 -24.72 -2.13 3.02
C LEU A 157 -25.89 -2.96 3.54
N ASP A 158 -25.60 -4.12 4.12
CA ASP A 158 -26.65 -4.91 4.78
C ASP A 158 -27.10 -4.23 6.07
N LYS A 159 -28.41 -4.13 6.23
CA LYS A 159 -29.05 -3.63 7.46
C LYS A 159 -28.91 -4.68 8.56
N PRO A 160 -28.34 -4.35 9.72
CA PRO A 160 -28.37 -5.24 10.88
C PRO A 160 -29.82 -5.53 11.32
N SER A 161 -30.08 -6.75 11.82
CA SER A 161 -31.43 -7.20 12.18
C SER A 161 -32.15 -6.27 13.16
N GLU A 162 -31.43 -5.78 14.15
CA GLU A 162 -31.97 -4.93 15.20
C GLU A 162 -31.78 -3.43 14.96
N HIS A 163 -31.32 -3.06 13.76
CA HIS A 163 -31.16 -1.65 13.43
C HIS A 163 -32.51 -0.97 13.30
N GLN A 164 -32.76 0.03 14.15
CA GLN A 164 -33.94 0.89 14.10
C GLN A 164 -33.67 2.13 13.23
N GLY A 165 -34.65 2.54 12.43
CA GLY A 165 -34.61 3.74 11.62
C GLY A 165 -34.46 3.50 10.12
N ASN A 166 -34.38 4.61 9.37
CA ASN A 166 -34.35 4.62 7.92
C ASN A 166 -33.04 4.06 7.38
N TRP A 167 -33.12 3.12 6.46
CA TRP A 167 -31.98 2.53 5.78
C TRP A 167 -31.95 2.94 4.32
N SER A 168 -30.85 3.54 3.88
CA SER A 168 -30.74 4.02 2.50
C SER A 168 -29.39 3.71 1.89
N PRO A 169 -29.34 3.42 0.57
CA PRO A 169 -28.08 3.34 -0.16
C PRO A 169 -27.32 4.66 -0.14
N ILE A 170 -25.98 4.58 -0.08
CA ILE A 170 -25.11 5.75 0.07
C ILE A 170 -24.60 6.19 -1.30
N ARG A 171 -24.86 7.45 -1.66
CA ARG A 171 -24.27 8.06 -2.85
C ARG A 171 -22.75 8.14 -2.73
N PHE A 172 -22.04 8.01 -3.83
CA PHE A 172 -20.59 8.19 -3.88
C PHE A 172 -20.17 9.02 -5.09
N LYS A 173 -18.99 9.62 -4.99
CA LYS A 173 -18.30 10.31 -6.09
C LYS A 173 -17.03 9.53 -6.43
N GLY A 174 -16.86 9.25 -7.69
CA GLY A 174 -15.71 8.48 -8.21
C GLY A 174 -16.09 7.86 -9.55
N GLY A 175 -15.11 7.53 -10.37
CA GLY A 175 -15.30 7.06 -11.74
C GLY A 175 -16.18 5.81 -11.88
N ASN A 176 -16.38 5.36 -13.10
CA ASN A 176 -17.17 4.16 -13.40
C ASN A 176 -16.66 2.99 -12.59
N ILE A 177 -17.54 2.46 -11.74
CA ILE A 177 -17.24 1.24 -11.00
C ILE A 177 -17.30 0.09 -11.99
N PRO A 178 -16.23 -0.69 -12.13
CA PRO A 178 -16.26 -1.83 -13.02
C PRO A 178 -17.30 -2.84 -12.54
N ASP A 179 -18.03 -3.42 -13.48
CA ASP A 179 -18.91 -4.56 -13.20
C ASP A 179 -18.10 -5.68 -12.54
N GLY A 180 -18.64 -6.24 -11.47
CA GLY A 180 -17.99 -7.31 -10.73
C GLY A 180 -18.48 -7.42 -9.30
N LYS A 181 -18.18 -8.55 -8.66
CA LYS A 181 -18.56 -8.82 -7.28
C LYS A 181 -17.60 -8.13 -6.32
N ILE A 182 -18.13 -7.33 -5.40
CA ILE A 182 -17.33 -6.78 -4.28
C ILE A 182 -17.01 -7.93 -3.33
N LYS A 183 -15.73 -8.26 -3.17
CA LYS A 183 -15.25 -9.27 -2.21
C LYS A 183 -15.08 -8.69 -0.81
N LEU A 184 -14.63 -7.44 -0.74
CA LEU A 184 -14.39 -6.73 0.51
C LEU A 184 -14.53 -5.23 0.30
N CYS A 185 -15.24 -4.58 1.20
CA CYS A 185 -15.33 -3.12 1.25
C CYS A 185 -14.76 -2.62 2.59
N SER A 186 -13.81 -1.69 2.51
CA SER A 186 -13.26 -1.01 3.68
C SER A 186 -13.74 0.43 3.70
N ILE A 187 -14.55 0.81 4.67
CA ILE A 187 -15.03 2.17 4.85
C ILE A 187 -14.14 2.86 5.88
N THR A 188 -13.55 3.97 5.50
CA THR A 188 -12.63 4.74 6.35
C THR A 188 -13.15 6.14 6.55
N ARG A 189 -13.24 6.56 7.83
CA ARG A 189 -13.56 7.93 8.22
C ARG A 189 -12.26 8.72 8.42
N ILE A 190 -12.11 9.81 7.67
CA ILE A 190 -10.98 10.75 7.81
C ILE A 190 -11.54 12.15 7.89
N LYS A 191 -11.46 12.81 9.05
CA LYS A 191 -11.90 14.20 9.27
C LYS A 191 -13.34 14.49 8.82
N GLY A 192 -14.25 13.55 9.07
CA GLY A 192 -15.67 13.68 8.70
C GLY A 192 -16.00 13.30 7.26
N HIS A 193 -15.01 12.94 6.44
CA HIS A 193 -15.20 12.36 5.11
C HIS A 193 -15.16 10.83 5.20
N TYR A 194 -15.97 10.16 4.41
CA TYR A 194 -16.01 8.72 4.33
C TYR A 194 -15.50 8.26 2.98
N ILE A 195 -14.56 7.33 3.00
CA ILE A 195 -13.95 6.77 1.80
C ILE A 195 -14.18 5.27 1.82
N ALA A 196 -14.84 4.74 0.80
CA ALA A 196 -14.95 3.31 0.57
C ALA A 196 -13.83 2.84 -0.36
N THR A 197 -13.09 1.83 0.09
CA THR A 197 -12.12 1.10 -0.74
C THR A 197 -12.68 -0.29 -0.97
N MET A 198 -13.03 -0.60 -2.21
CA MET A 198 -13.66 -1.85 -2.61
C MET A 198 -12.67 -2.74 -3.35
N SER A 199 -12.59 -4.01 -2.99
CA SER A 199 -11.92 -5.04 -3.76
C SER A 199 -12.96 -5.73 -4.63
N ILE A 200 -12.85 -5.55 -5.95
CA ILE A 200 -13.81 -6.04 -6.94
C ILE A 200 -13.15 -7.15 -7.74
N GLU A 201 -13.79 -8.30 -7.80
CA GLU A 201 -13.36 -9.38 -8.68
C GLU A 201 -13.84 -9.12 -10.10
N LYS A 202 -12.91 -9.08 -11.04
CA LYS A 202 -13.17 -8.86 -12.45
C LYS A 202 -12.36 -9.83 -13.29
N GLU A 203 -12.94 -10.27 -14.38
CA GLU A 203 -12.22 -11.00 -15.42
C GLU A 203 -11.21 -10.09 -16.12
N VAL A 204 -10.07 -10.65 -16.45
CA VAL A 204 -9.04 -9.95 -17.22
C VAL A 204 -9.51 -9.90 -18.68
N LYS A 205 -9.65 -8.69 -19.22
CA LYS A 205 -9.85 -8.50 -20.65
C LYS A 205 -8.50 -8.22 -21.28
N SER A 206 -8.03 -9.11 -22.13
CA SER A 206 -6.82 -8.88 -22.91
C SER A 206 -7.02 -7.67 -23.85
N ILE A 207 -6.02 -6.82 -23.97
CA ILE A 207 -5.97 -5.76 -24.97
C ILE A 207 -5.27 -6.32 -26.21
N LYS A 208 -5.71 -5.88 -27.39
CA LYS A 208 -5.11 -6.26 -28.68
C LYS A 208 -3.59 -6.09 -28.64
N LYS A 209 -2.87 -7.10 -29.11
CA LYS A 209 -1.42 -7.01 -29.27
C LYS A 209 -1.05 -5.97 -30.33
N THR A 210 -0.04 -5.17 -30.05
CA THR A 210 0.44 -4.09 -30.91
C THR A 210 1.68 -4.47 -31.71
N GLY A 211 2.40 -5.53 -31.28
CA GLY A 211 3.70 -5.93 -31.82
C GLY A 211 4.87 -5.03 -31.39
N LYS A 212 4.61 -3.95 -30.63
CA LYS A 212 5.62 -3.01 -30.17
C LYS A 212 6.11 -3.34 -28.77
N ASN A 213 7.36 -3.05 -28.51
CA ASN A 213 8.00 -3.23 -27.22
C ASN A 213 8.69 -1.93 -26.80
N THR A 214 8.84 -1.72 -25.50
CA THR A 214 9.56 -0.56 -24.96
C THR A 214 10.35 -0.92 -23.69
N ALA A 215 11.25 -0.05 -23.32
CA ALA A 215 11.93 -0.08 -22.02
C ALA A 215 11.81 1.29 -21.35
N VAL A 216 11.90 1.31 -20.03
CA VAL A 216 11.80 2.53 -19.23
C VAL A 216 13.01 2.66 -18.33
N ASP A 217 13.80 3.72 -18.55
CA ASP A 217 14.83 4.19 -17.61
C ASP A 217 14.20 5.16 -16.60
N ALA A 218 14.36 4.87 -15.30
CA ALA A 218 13.67 5.58 -14.26
C ALA A 218 14.55 6.61 -13.56
N ASN A 219 14.40 7.86 -13.92
CA ASN A 219 15.07 9.01 -13.32
C ASN A 219 14.25 9.64 -12.16
N VAL A 220 14.85 10.55 -11.38
CA VAL A 220 14.25 11.12 -10.16
C VAL A 220 13.02 11.99 -10.44
N ASP A 221 13.00 12.69 -11.55
CA ASP A 221 12.00 13.68 -11.93
C ASP A 221 11.29 13.38 -13.26
N HIS A 222 11.76 12.38 -14.00
CA HIS A 222 11.17 11.91 -15.25
C HIS A 222 11.47 10.43 -15.47
N PHE A 223 10.77 9.84 -16.42
CA PHE A 223 11.04 8.51 -16.94
C PHE A 223 11.26 8.61 -18.45
N ASP A 224 12.40 8.11 -18.91
CA ASP A 224 12.70 7.97 -20.32
C ASP A 224 12.19 6.64 -20.85
N TYR A 225 11.59 6.63 -22.01
CA TYR A 225 11.18 5.42 -22.73
C TYR A 225 11.47 5.55 -24.21
N THR A 226 11.31 4.51 -24.99
CA THR A 226 11.75 4.45 -26.39
C THR A 226 11.28 5.66 -27.22
N ASP A 227 10.05 6.10 -27.03
CA ASP A 227 9.40 7.12 -27.87
C ASP A 227 9.27 8.49 -27.19
N GLY A 228 9.90 8.70 -26.00
CA GLY A 228 9.83 9.98 -25.33
C GLY A 228 10.14 10.00 -23.83
N ILE A 229 9.67 11.04 -23.18
CA ILE A 229 9.94 11.32 -21.77
C ILE A 229 8.62 11.58 -21.02
N CYS A 230 8.43 10.92 -19.88
CA CYS A 230 7.33 11.20 -18.96
C CYS A 230 7.82 12.05 -17.79
N THR A 231 7.41 13.30 -17.72
CA THR A 231 7.76 14.23 -16.63
C THR A 231 6.95 13.94 -15.39
N LEU A 232 7.62 13.70 -14.26
CA LEU A 232 6.99 13.43 -12.95
C LEU A 232 6.80 14.69 -12.10
N ARG A 233 7.38 15.81 -12.52
CA ARG A 233 7.36 17.10 -11.82
C ARG A 233 6.86 18.22 -12.73
N PRO A 234 5.54 18.26 -13.02
CA PRO A 234 4.97 19.43 -13.68
C PRO A 234 5.16 20.69 -12.81
N LYS A 235 5.25 21.88 -13.42
CA LYS A 235 5.49 23.16 -12.72
C LYS A 235 4.55 23.41 -11.55
N ASP A 236 3.32 22.92 -11.60
CA ASP A 236 2.33 23.03 -10.51
C ASP A 236 2.76 22.35 -9.21
N LEU A 237 3.61 21.31 -9.27
CA LEU A 237 4.13 20.64 -8.07
C LEU A 237 5.14 21.51 -7.32
N ASP A 238 5.90 22.38 -7.97
CA ASP A 238 6.91 23.20 -7.29
C ASP A 238 6.25 24.21 -6.34
N LYS A 239 5.10 24.78 -6.72
CA LYS A 239 4.29 25.62 -5.82
C LYS A 239 3.80 24.83 -4.60
N LEU A 240 3.29 23.62 -4.80
CA LEU A 240 2.83 22.76 -3.69
C LEU A 240 3.98 22.35 -2.76
N TYR A 241 5.17 22.08 -3.29
CA TYR A 241 6.35 21.80 -2.45
C TYR A 241 6.83 23.03 -1.67
N SER A 242 6.70 24.23 -2.24
CA SER A 242 6.94 25.48 -1.53
C SER A 242 5.94 25.65 -0.36
N ASP A 243 4.66 25.40 -0.59
CA ASP A 243 3.62 25.41 0.44
C ASP A 243 3.91 24.42 1.57
N VAL A 244 4.35 23.19 1.23
CA VAL A 244 4.78 22.19 2.22
C VAL A 244 5.89 22.75 3.10
N LYS A 245 6.93 23.35 2.50
CA LYS A 245 8.06 23.95 3.23
C LYS A 245 7.59 25.11 4.13
N HIS A 246 6.68 25.94 3.64
CA HIS A 246 6.07 27.02 4.42
C HIS A 246 5.31 26.47 5.66
N TYR A 247 4.40 25.52 5.47
CA TYR A 247 3.62 24.94 6.58
C TYR A 247 4.49 24.18 7.58
N GLN A 248 5.51 23.48 7.12
CA GLN A 248 6.47 22.80 8.01
C GLN A 248 7.22 23.80 8.90
N ARG A 249 7.73 24.91 8.32
CA ARG A 249 8.39 25.99 9.07
C ARG A 249 7.44 26.62 10.09
N LYS A 250 6.18 26.87 9.70
CA LYS A 250 5.16 27.44 10.58
C LYS A 250 4.84 26.51 11.77
N LEU A 251 4.75 25.21 11.54
CA LEU A 251 4.55 24.21 12.60
C LEU A 251 5.78 24.10 13.52
N ALA A 252 6.98 24.19 12.97
CA ALA A 252 8.22 24.16 13.75
C ALA A 252 8.33 25.39 14.68
N ARG A 253 8.04 26.59 14.19
CA ARG A 253 7.99 27.81 15.01
C ARG A 253 7.02 27.67 16.18
N LYS A 254 5.77 27.25 15.90
CA LYS A 254 4.75 27.03 16.95
C LYS A 254 5.18 26.03 18.01
N ARG A 255 5.94 24.99 17.63
CA ARG A 255 6.51 24.04 18.61
C ARG A 255 7.62 24.64 19.45
N LYS A 256 8.46 25.50 18.84
CA LYS A 256 9.53 26.21 19.57
C LYS A 256 8.92 27.15 20.61
N GLU A 257 7.89 27.90 20.27
CA GLU A 257 7.22 28.90 21.13
C GLU A 257 6.43 28.27 22.29
N ASN A 258 5.69 27.18 22.04
CA ASN A 258 4.70 26.63 22.96
C ASN A 258 5.00 25.17 23.41
N GLY A 259 6.18 24.65 23.09
CA GLY A 259 6.61 23.31 23.46
C GLY A 259 5.61 22.21 23.04
N LYS A 260 5.50 21.17 23.86
CA LYS A 260 4.58 20.04 23.62
C LYS A 260 3.09 20.45 23.62
N LYS A 261 2.73 21.52 24.31
CA LYS A 261 1.34 22.04 24.36
C LYS A 261 0.85 22.62 23.02
N ALA A 262 1.78 23.05 22.16
CA ALA A 262 1.46 23.59 20.83
C ALA A 262 0.55 22.66 20.00
N ILE A 263 0.75 21.33 20.13
CA ILE A 263 0.02 20.31 19.38
C ILE A 263 -1.50 20.39 19.62
N HIS A 264 -1.92 20.85 20.79
CA HIS A 264 -3.33 20.94 21.18
C HIS A 264 -3.97 22.26 20.75
N SER A 265 -3.21 23.27 20.35
CA SER A 265 -3.75 24.57 19.96
C SER A 265 -4.54 24.47 18.63
N LYS A 266 -5.69 25.18 18.56
CA LYS A 266 -6.52 25.25 17.34
C LYS A 266 -5.72 25.76 16.13
N SER A 267 -4.80 26.72 16.35
CA SER A 267 -3.96 27.30 15.31
C SER A 267 -2.93 26.30 14.76
N TYR A 268 -2.32 25.46 15.61
CA TYR A 268 -1.44 24.38 15.18
C TYR A 268 -2.21 23.34 14.37
N GLN A 269 -3.37 22.92 14.86
CA GLN A 269 -4.21 21.93 14.17
C GLN A 269 -4.68 22.43 12.79
N LYS A 270 -5.10 23.69 12.67
CA LYS A 270 -5.43 24.28 11.36
C LYS A 270 -4.25 24.23 10.38
N THR A 271 -3.03 24.58 10.85
CA THR A 271 -1.82 24.53 10.01
C THR A 271 -1.46 23.09 9.62
N ARG A 272 -1.57 22.13 10.55
CA ARG A 272 -1.36 20.70 10.29
C ARG A 272 -2.32 20.16 9.24
N ILE A 273 -3.58 20.57 9.29
CA ILE A 273 -4.59 20.19 8.30
C ILE A 273 -4.24 20.73 6.92
N LYS A 274 -3.80 22.00 6.80
CA LYS A 274 -3.34 22.55 5.53
C LYS A 274 -2.17 21.76 4.97
N LEU A 275 -1.16 21.47 5.78
CA LEU A 275 -0.02 20.64 5.37
C LEU A 275 -0.45 19.26 4.86
N GLN A 276 -1.34 18.58 5.57
CA GLN A 276 -1.84 17.27 5.15
C GLN A 276 -2.62 17.32 3.84
N ARG A 277 -3.44 18.37 3.63
CA ARG A 277 -4.17 18.58 2.36
C ARG A 277 -3.21 18.80 1.20
N THR A 278 -2.15 19.59 1.40
CA THR A 278 -1.13 19.84 0.39
C THR A 278 -0.40 18.54 0.01
N TYR A 279 0.00 17.73 0.99
CA TYR A 279 0.58 16.40 0.71
C TYR A 279 -0.37 15.48 -0.07
N SER A 280 -1.65 15.44 0.32
CA SER A 280 -2.64 14.63 -0.39
C SER A 280 -2.81 15.10 -1.84
N ARG A 281 -2.80 16.42 -2.09
CA ARG A 281 -2.88 16.97 -3.45
C ARG A 281 -1.66 16.59 -4.30
N ILE A 282 -0.45 16.72 -3.75
CA ILE A 282 0.79 16.27 -4.42
C ILE A 282 0.68 14.79 -4.79
N GLN A 283 0.27 13.96 -3.83
CA GLN A 283 0.13 12.52 -4.03
C GLN A 283 -0.89 12.16 -5.11
N ASN A 284 -2.01 12.88 -5.15
CA ASN A 284 -3.06 12.65 -6.16
C ASN A 284 -2.56 13.01 -7.56
N ILE A 285 -1.88 14.16 -7.73
CA ILE A 285 -1.28 14.57 -9.01
C ILE A 285 -0.25 13.54 -9.48
N GLN A 286 0.65 13.13 -8.60
CA GLN A 286 1.68 12.14 -8.92
C GLN A 286 1.08 10.77 -9.28
N ASN A 287 0.04 10.34 -8.56
CA ASN A 287 -0.64 9.09 -8.88
C ASN A 287 -1.35 9.18 -10.25
N ASP A 288 -1.99 10.31 -10.57
CA ASP A 288 -2.65 10.52 -11.85
C ASP A 288 -1.66 10.43 -13.01
N ILE A 289 -0.50 11.09 -12.89
CA ILE A 289 0.59 11.01 -13.89
C ILE A 289 1.02 9.55 -14.07
N LEU A 290 1.33 8.84 -12.98
CA LEU A 290 1.76 7.44 -13.06
C LEU A 290 0.68 6.53 -13.62
N HIS A 291 -0.59 6.74 -13.27
CA HIS A 291 -1.69 5.95 -13.82
C HIS A 291 -1.86 6.16 -15.32
N LYS A 292 -1.77 7.40 -15.79
CA LYS A 292 -1.83 7.72 -17.22
C LYS A 292 -0.65 7.11 -17.98
N PHE A 293 0.56 7.35 -17.50
CA PHE A 293 1.78 6.84 -18.13
C PHE A 293 1.82 5.31 -18.20
N THR A 294 1.60 4.63 -17.06
CA THR A 294 1.62 3.16 -17.05
C THR A 294 0.43 2.53 -17.79
N THR A 295 -0.69 3.25 -17.98
CA THR A 295 -1.76 2.79 -18.85
C THR A 295 -1.37 2.93 -20.30
N MET A 296 -0.82 4.08 -20.70
CA MET A 296 -0.31 4.33 -22.06
C MET A 296 0.71 3.26 -22.46
N LEU A 297 1.71 2.96 -21.60
CA LEU A 297 2.71 1.94 -21.87
C LEU A 297 2.08 0.59 -22.26
N TYR A 298 1.07 0.10 -21.51
CA TYR A 298 0.43 -1.19 -21.82
C TYR A 298 -0.67 -1.11 -22.89
N THR A 299 -1.10 0.08 -23.28
CA THR A 299 -1.97 0.27 -24.41
C THR A 299 -1.19 0.23 -25.73
N GLU A 300 0.02 0.79 -25.72
CA GLU A 300 0.85 0.97 -26.93
C GLU A 300 1.90 -0.14 -27.13
N TYR A 301 2.30 -0.83 -26.06
CA TYR A 301 3.35 -1.84 -26.10
C TYR A 301 2.90 -3.17 -25.51
N ASP A 302 3.46 -4.26 -26.01
CA ASP A 302 3.15 -5.62 -25.55
C ASP A 302 4.11 -6.08 -24.46
N LYS A 303 5.38 -5.70 -24.55
CA LYS A 303 6.40 -5.97 -23.55
C LYS A 303 7.05 -4.68 -23.09
N VAL A 304 7.20 -4.54 -21.78
CA VAL A 304 7.86 -3.38 -21.16
C VAL A 304 8.98 -3.85 -20.25
N VAL A 305 10.18 -3.35 -20.45
CA VAL A 305 11.35 -3.61 -19.59
C VAL A 305 11.52 -2.46 -18.62
N ILE A 306 11.77 -2.75 -17.34
CA ILE A 306 12.09 -1.76 -16.31
C ILE A 306 13.33 -2.20 -15.51
N GLU A 307 14.02 -1.26 -14.89
CA GLU A 307 15.12 -1.56 -13.97
C GLU A 307 14.63 -2.06 -12.59
N ASP A 308 15.42 -2.95 -11.95
CA ASP A 308 15.23 -3.32 -10.54
C ASP A 308 15.96 -2.35 -9.60
N LEU A 309 15.37 -1.17 -9.39
CA LEU A 309 15.93 -0.16 -8.51
C LEU A 309 15.75 -0.50 -7.03
N SER A 310 16.86 -0.67 -6.31
CA SER A 310 16.88 -0.85 -4.86
C SER A 310 16.60 0.46 -4.11
N VAL A 311 15.36 0.93 -4.15
CA VAL A 311 14.91 2.18 -3.50
C VAL A 311 15.33 2.24 -2.02
N LYS A 312 15.27 1.11 -1.31
CA LYS A 312 15.65 1.01 0.12
C LYS A 312 17.12 1.39 0.38
N LYS A 313 18.04 0.90 -0.46
CA LYS A 313 19.48 1.24 -0.35
C LYS A 313 19.76 2.68 -0.76
N MET A 314 19.09 3.16 -1.81
CA MET A 314 19.24 4.52 -2.29
C MET A 314 18.70 5.57 -1.29
N MET A 315 17.66 5.27 -0.51
CA MET A 315 17.12 6.15 0.53
C MET A 315 18.08 6.39 1.71
N MET A 316 19.10 5.59 1.88
CA MET A 316 20.14 5.79 2.91
C MET A 316 21.18 6.83 2.49
N SER A 317 21.14 7.33 1.26
CA SER A 317 22.08 8.32 0.74
C SER A 317 21.70 9.76 1.10
N LYS A 318 22.66 10.70 1.01
CA LYS A 318 22.42 12.15 1.18
C LYS A 318 21.36 12.72 0.22
N LYS A 319 21.05 12.02 -0.88
CA LYS A 319 20.03 12.38 -1.87
C LYS A 319 18.64 11.81 -1.57
N ALA A 320 18.43 11.14 -0.42
CA ALA A 320 17.19 10.48 0.00
C ALA A 320 15.93 11.34 -0.16
N LYS A 321 16.02 12.66 0.05
CA LYS A 321 14.88 13.59 -0.10
C LYS A 321 14.32 13.62 -1.53
N ASN A 322 15.18 13.67 -2.53
CA ASN A 322 14.77 13.69 -3.94
C ASN A 322 14.25 12.31 -4.35
N LEU A 323 14.92 11.27 -3.87
CA LEU A 323 14.54 9.89 -4.11
C LEU A 323 13.18 9.53 -3.48
N HIS A 324 12.88 10.07 -2.28
CA HIS A 324 11.55 9.90 -1.66
C HIS A 324 10.42 10.50 -2.53
N ARG A 325 10.77 11.46 -3.41
CA ARG A 325 9.83 12.09 -4.36
C ARG A 325 9.75 11.34 -5.69
N SER A 326 10.68 10.44 -5.98
CA SER A 326 10.86 9.81 -7.30
C SER A 326 9.81 8.79 -7.70
N LEU A 327 8.95 8.35 -6.78
CA LEU A 327 7.82 7.45 -7.09
C LEU A 327 8.18 6.05 -7.61
N PHE A 328 9.46 5.64 -7.65
CA PHE A 328 9.92 4.36 -8.22
C PHE A 328 9.13 3.15 -7.72
N GLY A 329 8.91 3.06 -6.39
CA GLY A 329 8.17 1.94 -5.82
C GLY A 329 6.70 1.89 -6.26
N ARG A 330 6.05 3.06 -6.47
CA ARG A 330 4.68 3.11 -6.99
C ARG A 330 4.62 2.79 -8.47
N PHE A 331 5.58 3.29 -9.24
CA PHE A 331 5.72 2.98 -10.65
C PHE A 331 5.81 1.47 -10.85
N ARG A 332 6.75 0.80 -10.17
CA ARG A 332 6.88 -0.66 -10.22
C ARG A 332 5.57 -1.37 -9.85
N GLN A 333 4.94 -0.99 -8.75
CA GLN A 333 3.66 -1.55 -8.34
C GLN A 333 2.57 -1.38 -9.40
N PHE A 334 2.52 -0.21 -10.07
CA PHE A 334 1.54 0.05 -11.12
C PHE A 334 1.85 -0.76 -12.39
N MET A 335 3.12 -0.94 -12.73
CA MET A 335 3.53 -1.78 -13.84
C MET A 335 3.16 -3.25 -13.60
N GLU A 336 3.48 -3.81 -12.42
CA GLU A 336 3.20 -5.21 -12.06
C GLU A 336 1.70 -5.53 -12.16
N TYR A 337 0.80 -4.77 -11.52
CA TYR A 337 -0.62 -5.11 -11.56
C TYR A 337 -1.28 -4.80 -12.91
N LYS A 338 -0.79 -3.80 -13.65
CA LYS A 338 -1.33 -3.47 -14.98
C LYS A 338 -0.87 -4.44 -16.06
N ALA A 339 0.33 -5.00 -15.95
CA ALA A 339 0.75 -6.11 -16.80
C ALA A 339 -0.28 -7.24 -16.76
N ILE A 340 -0.64 -7.68 -15.54
CA ILE A 340 -1.69 -8.69 -15.33
C ILE A 340 -3.06 -8.20 -15.84
N LYS A 341 -3.41 -6.93 -15.56
CA LYS A 341 -4.72 -6.36 -15.93
C LYS A 341 -4.94 -6.31 -17.45
N PHE A 342 -3.90 -6.04 -18.20
CA PHE A 342 -3.96 -5.85 -19.66
C PHE A 342 -3.45 -7.06 -20.44
N ASP A 343 -3.09 -8.15 -19.74
CA ASP A 343 -2.52 -9.35 -20.33
C ASP A 343 -1.28 -9.04 -21.20
N LYS A 344 -0.35 -8.28 -20.59
CA LYS A 344 0.90 -7.82 -21.20
C LYS A 344 2.09 -8.28 -20.36
N GLU A 345 3.28 -8.24 -20.95
CA GLU A 345 4.51 -8.73 -20.31
C GLU A 345 5.31 -7.59 -19.65
N LEU A 346 5.69 -7.79 -18.39
CA LEU A 346 6.65 -6.94 -17.69
C LEU A 346 7.93 -7.71 -17.45
N ILE A 347 9.03 -7.20 -17.98
CA ILE A 347 10.38 -7.73 -17.79
C ILE A 347 11.10 -6.80 -16.80
N VAL A 348 11.66 -7.36 -15.74
CA VAL A 348 12.46 -6.62 -14.77
C VAL A 348 13.91 -6.99 -15.00
N ALA A 349 14.74 -6.01 -15.41
CA ALA A 349 16.16 -6.22 -15.64
C ALA A 349 16.88 -6.64 -14.36
N ASP A 350 17.99 -7.36 -14.50
CA ASP A 350 18.83 -7.69 -13.34
C ASP A 350 19.30 -6.40 -12.66
N LYS A 351 19.34 -6.43 -11.34
CA LYS A 351 19.70 -5.29 -10.51
C LYS A 351 21.06 -4.68 -10.80
N TYR A 352 21.99 -5.49 -11.30
CA TYR A 352 23.35 -5.08 -11.61
C TYR A 352 23.58 -4.92 -13.11
N TYR A 353 22.51 -4.99 -13.91
CA TYR A 353 22.61 -4.76 -15.34
C TYR A 353 23.12 -3.33 -15.62
N PRO A 354 24.24 -3.17 -16.35
CA PRO A 354 24.91 -1.87 -16.49
C PRO A 354 24.28 -1.03 -17.61
N SER A 355 22.96 -0.78 -17.57
CA SER A 355 22.21 -0.08 -18.62
C SER A 355 22.85 1.25 -19.05
N THR A 356 23.31 2.06 -18.10
CA THR A 356 23.96 3.36 -18.32
C THR A 356 25.40 3.29 -18.75
N GLN A 357 26.12 2.19 -18.45
CA GLN A 357 27.55 2.03 -18.77
C GLN A 357 27.78 1.26 -20.07
N ARG A 358 26.81 0.52 -20.54
CA ARG A 358 26.88 -0.30 -21.75
C ARG A 358 26.60 0.56 -22.99
N CYS A 359 27.35 0.32 -24.05
CA CYS A 359 27.08 0.91 -25.38
C CYS A 359 25.93 0.15 -26.05
N SER A 360 24.87 0.84 -26.44
CA SER A 360 23.76 0.24 -27.18
C SER A 360 24.13 -0.17 -28.62
N CYS A 361 25.21 0.36 -29.16
CA CYS A 361 25.70 0.03 -30.51
C CYS A 361 26.59 -1.22 -30.50
N CYS A 362 27.72 -1.18 -29.79
CA CYS A 362 28.75 -2.25 -29.85
C CYS A 362 28.74 -3.17 -28.62
N GLY A 363 27.95 -2.87 -27.57
CA GLY A 363 27.89 -3.66 -26.36
C GLY A 363 29.03 -3.49 -25.36
N HIS A 364 30.05 -2.66 -25.67
CA HIS A 364 31.16 -2.36 -24.76
C HIS A 364 30.66 -1.79 -23.45
N ILE A 365 31.22 -2.22 -22.32
CA ILE A 365 30.83 -1.77 -20.97
C ILE A 365 31.96 -0.94 -20.37
N LYS A 366 31.67 0.31 -20.05
CA LYS A 366 32.64 1.23 -19.43
C LYS A 366 32.99 0.77 -18.02
N THR A 367 34.29 0.68 -17.74
CA THR A 367 34.84 0.27 -16.43
C THR A 367 35.85 1.28 -15.92
N GLY A 368 36.22 1.22 -14.66
CA GLY A 368 37.24 2.07 -14.05
C GLY A 368 36.98 3.56 -14.22
N GLU A 369 37.98 4.26 -14.79
CA GLU A 369 37.95 5.71 -15.02
C GLU A 369 37.03 6.15 -16.15
N ASP A 370 36.66 5.25 -17.06
CA ASP A 370 35.79 5.54 -18.18
C ASP A 370 34.32 5.55 -17.82
N LYS A 371 33.95 5.15 -16.57
CA LYS A 371 32.59 5.15 -16.09
C LYS A 371 31.96 6.53 -16.11
N ILE A 372 30.73 6.60 -16.59
CA ILE A 372 29.90 7.79 -16.47
C ILE A 372 29.33 7.88 -15.04
N THR A 373 29.57 9.01 -14.39
CA THR A 373 29.04 9.31 -13.06
C THR A 373 27.85 10.28 -13.15
N LEU A 374 27.24 10.62 -12.02
CA LEU A 374 26.23 11.68 -11.94
C LEU A 374 26.78 13.09 -12.26
N GLN A 375 28.10 13.23 -12.43
CA GLN A 375 28.77 14.47 -12.80
C GLN A 375 29.37 14.40 -14.22
N GLY A 376 29.06 13.34 -14.97
CA GLY A 376 29.67 13.02 -16.22
C GLY A 376 30.99 12.23 -16.07
N ASN A 377 31.83 12.24 -17.09
CA ASN A 377 33.17 11.68 -17.06
C ASN A 377 34.21 12.81 -17.25
N LYS A 378 34.98 13.07 -16.20
CA LYS A 378 35.98 14.16 -16.19
C LYS A 378 37.17 13.89 -17.12
N LYS A 379 37.57 12.62 -17.28
CA LYS A 379 38.69 12.21 -18.13
C LYS A 379 38.42 12.53 -19.59
N HIS A 380 37.19 12.34 -20.03
CA HIS A 380 36.76 12.52 -21.42
C HIS A 380 35.96 13.82 -21.65
N GLY A 381 35.84 14.68 -20.63
CA GLY A 381 35.14 15.97 -20.74
C GLY A 381 33.65 15.90 -21.04
N THR A 382 33.02 14.70 -20.91
CA THR A 382 31.59 14.52 -21.18
C THR A 382 30.75 14.91 -19.97
N ASN A 383 29.61 15.56 -20.18
CA ASN A 383 28.69 15.90 -19.12
C ASN A 383 27.80 14.69 -18.74
N HIS A 384 26.95 14.85 -17.72
CA HIS A 384 26.16 13.74 -17.15
C HIS A 384 24.96 13.28 -18.02
N HIS A 385 24.60 14.05 -19.05
CA HIS A 385 23.55 13.69 -20.01
C HIS A 385 24.11 13.06 -21.29
N GLU A 386 25.42 13.14 -21.51
CA GLU A 386 26.04 12.65 -22.72
C GLU A 386 26.57 11.23 -22.55
N TYR A 387 26.38 10.43 -23.56
CA TYR A 387 26.99 9.12 -23.70
C TYR A 387 27.88 9.12 -24.96
N GLU A 388 29.14 8.80 -24.80
CA GLU A 388 30.08 8.57 -25.89
C GLU A 388 30.80 7.25 -25.67
N CYS A 389 30.75 6.36 -26.64
CA CYS A 389 31.48 5.10 -26.57
C CYS A 389 32.92 5.33 -27.10
N TYR A 390 33.91 4.99 -26.28
CA TYR A 390 35.33 5.20 -26.65
C TYR A 390 35.88 4.09 -27.56
N GLU A 391 35.12 2.98 -27.72
CA GLU A 391 35.49 1.88 -28.63
C GLU A 391 34.95 2.10 -30.04
N CYS A 392 33.68 2.46 -30.20
CA CYS A 392 33.04 2.56 -31.50
C CYS A 392 32.65 4.00 -31.90
N GLY A 393 32.95 5.00 -31.09
CA GLY A 393 32.60 6.41 -31.35
C GLY A 393 31.13 6.77 -31.31
N TYR A 394 30.25 5.84 -30.90
CA TYR A 394 28.80 6.09 -30.82
C TYR A 394 28.48 7.15 -29.76
N LYS A 395 27.72 8.18 -30.18
CA LYS A 395 27.28 9.29 -29.31
C LYS A 395 25.75 9.30 -29.19
N ASN A 396 25.23 9.49 -27.96
CA ASN A 396 23.82 9.58 -27.71
C ASN A 396 23.54 10.33 -26.37
N ASN A 397 22.30 10.60 -26.09
CA ASN A 397 21.86 10.93 -24.72
C ASN A 397 22.04 9.69 -23.82
N ARG A 398 22.56 9.88 -22.60
CA ARG A 398 22.86 8.78 -21.66
C ARG A 398 21.60 7.99 -21.27
N ASP A 399 20.51 8.69 -20.99
CA ASP A 399 19.27 8.06 -20.53
C ASP A 399 18.60 7.31 -21.70
N HIS A 400 18.66 7.87 -22.91
CA HIS A 400 18.21 7.17 -24.13
C HIS A 400 19.07 5.94 -24.47
N ASN A 401 20.40 6.01 -24.31
CA ASN A 401 21.27 4.84 -24.44
C ASN A 401 20.91 3.75 -23.42
N ALA A 402 20.55 4.12 -22.17
CA ALA A 402 20.10 3.18 -21.15
C ALA A 402 18.79 2.49 -21.56
N VAL A 403 17.84 3.24 -22.12
CA VAL A 403 16.57 2.69 -22.66
C VAL A 403 16.84 1.66 -23.75
N LEU A 404 17.72 1.95 -24.70
CA LEU A 404 18.09 1.02 -25.78
C LEU A 404 18.74 -0.27 -25.24
N ASN A 405 19.62 -0.14 -24.25
CA ASN A 405 20.22 -1.29 -23.58
C ASN A 405 19.21 -2.16 -22.82
N LEU A 406 18.24 -1.54 -22.16
CA LEU A 406 17.16 -2.26 -21.51
C LEU A 406 16.26 -2.95 -22.54
N LEU A 407 15.94 -2.27 -23.64
CA LEU A 407 15.13 -2.83 -24.72
C LEU A 407 15.75 -4.10 -25.33
N ALA A 408 17.09 -4.14 -25.43
CA ALA A 408 17.82 -5.30 -25.92
C ALA A 408 17.69 -6.56 -25.05
N LEU A 409 17.10 -6.47 -23.85
CA LEU A 409 16.76 -7.64 -23.00
C LEU A 409 15.51 -8.39 -23.48
N ILE A 410 14.75 -7.82 -24.39
CA ILE A 410 13.61 -8.49 -25.02
C ILE A 410 14.14 -9.40 -26.12
N LYS A 411 14.17 -10.67 -25.81
CA LYS A 411 14.50 -11.71 -26.81
C LYS A 411 13.27 -12.06 -27.64
#